data_97cb3e712473c850495d969fb817ad40
#
_entry.id   97cb3e712473c850495d969fb817ad40
#
_cell.length_a   1.000
_cell.length_b   1.000
_cell.length_c   1.000
_cell.angle_alpha   90.00
_cell.angle_beta   90.00
_cell.angle_gamma   90.00
#
_symmetry.space_group_name_H-M   'P 1'
#
loop_
_entity.id
_entity.type
_entity.pdbx_description
1 polymer ?
#
loop_
_entity_poly.entity_id
_entity_poly.type
_entity_poly.pdbx_seq_one_letter_code
_entity_poly.pdbx_strand_id
1 'polypeptide(L)'
;YYYSSETRNEIFNKAFNYLKGRLWIPAQVYFEYLKNKSKVSEKPILSYERLLTKQSKDGGYVNSIVDKTKMLQGQSLGEIKNQLKTLKEQTLGTDKHPYLSPDVYAEYESVLSVVENQLTDFSTKTAEFQTRIQKEIEKKITELQSNLLPDNVNNAIESSFQIGKEYSFSKMMEIAREGSFRYSEEIPPGYEDGKEKTGLQKYGDLFVWNQILDCAKSKQKDFIFVTNDV
;
A
#
# COMPACT_ATOMS: atom_id res chain seq x y z
N TYR A 1 4.89 -4.98 9.92
CA TYR A 1 4.25 -3.71 9.56
C TYR A 1 3.42 -3.79 8.25
N TYR A 2 3.73 -4.70 7.33
CA TYR A 2 2.96 -4.87 6.06
C TYR A 2 1.62 -5.60 6.25
N TYR A 3 1.49 -6.42 7.28
CA TYR A 3 0.28 -7.18 7.57
C TYR A 3 -0.69 -6.39 8.45
N SER A 4 -1.99 -6.70 8.35
CA SER A 4 -3.01 -6.16 9.24
C SER A 4 -2.71 -6.49 10.71
N SER A 5 -3.32 -5.75 11.63
CA SER A 5 -3.17 -6.00 13.07
C SER A 5 -3.67 -7.39 13.46
N GLU A 6 -4.75 -7.85 12.82
CA GLU A 6 -5.32 -9.18 13.05
C GLU A 6 -4.35 -10.29 12.64
N THR A 7 -3.80 -10.20 11.40
CA THR A 7 -2.81 -11.17 10.89
C THR A 7 -1.54 -11.20 11.76
N ARG A 8 -1.05 -10.02 12.19
CA ARG A 8 0.12 -9.94 13.08
C ARG A 8 -0.15 -10.60 14.43
N ASN A 9 -1.30 -10.31 15.04
CA ASN A 9 -1.69 -10.88 16.31
C ASN A 9 -1.84 -12.41 16.21
N GLU A 10 -2.37 -12.91 15.11
CA GLU A 10 -2.44 -14.34 14.85
C GLU A 10 -1.06 -14.99 14.77
N ILE A 11 -0.12 -14.38 14.03
CA ILE A 11 1.27 -14.86 13.95
C ILE A 11 1.93 -14.82 15.34
N PHE A 12 1.81 -13.73 16.09
CA PHE A 12 2.43 -13.60 17.42
C PHE A 12 1.82 -14.59 18.43
N ASN A 13 0.51 -14.71 18.46
CA ASN A 13 -0.17 -15.56 19.44
C ASN A 13 -0.10 -17.06 19.09
N LYS A 14 -0.09 -17.43 17.82
CA LYS A 14 -0.04 -18.84 17.42
C LYS A 14 1.39 -19.29 17.14
N ALA A 15 2.05 -18.72 16.10
CA ALA A 15 3.33 -19.21 15.67
C ALA A 15 4.46 -18.94 16.67
N PHE A 16 4.59 -17.69 17.15
CA PHE A 16 5.68 -17.35 18.07
C PHE A 16 5.52 -18.01 19.42
N ASN A 17 4.30 -18.11 19.96
CA ASN A 17 4.08 -18.81 21.21
C ASN A 17 4.33 -20.32 21.09
N TYR A 18 3.88 -20.93 19.99
CA TYR A 18 4.11 -22.36 19.75
C TYR A 18 5.61 -22.69 19.57
N LEU A 19 6.35 -21.79 18.93
CA LEU A 19 7.79 -21.96 18.68
C LEU A 19 8.69 -21.34 19.75
N LYS A 20 8.12 -20.81 20.83
CA LYS A 20 8.87 -20.13 21.90
C LYS A 20 10.05 -20.99 22.38
N GLY A 21 11.23 -20.35 22.49
CA GLY A 21 12.50 -21.02 22.84
C GLY A 21 13.19 -21.73 21.68
N ARG A 22 12.55 -21.82 20.50
CA ARG A 22 13.14 -22.39 19.27
C ARG A 22 13.41 -21.35 18.19
N LEU A 23 12.91 -20.12 18.38
CA LEU A 23 13.10 -19.03 17.45
C LEU A 23 14.43 -18.33 17.69
N TRP A 24 15.15 -18.11 16.65
CA TRP A 24 16.41 -17.38 16.66
C TRP A 24 16.48 -16.43 15.45
N ILE A 25 17.06 -15.27 15.64
CA ILE A 25 17.24 -14.25 14.60
C ILE A 25 18.71 -13.84 14.53
N PRO A 26 19.34 -13.80 13.34
CA PRO A 26 20.69 -13.24 13.18
C PRO A 26 20.78 -11.81 13.68
N ALA A 27 21.88 -11.45 14.34
CA ALA A 27 22.08 -10.08 14.80
C ALA A 27 22.02 -9.07 13.65
N GLN A 28 22.55 -9.41 12.48
CA GLN A 28 22.47 -8.55 11.28
C GLN A 28 21.04 -8.28 10.85
N VAL A 29 20.16 -9.30 10.84
CA VAL A 29 18.74 -9.12 10.50
C VAL A 29 18.03 -8.23 11.52
N TYR A 30 18.32 -8.43 12.83
CA TYR A 30 17.74 -7.60 13.87
C TYR A 30 18.24 -6.15 13.79
N PHE A 31 19.52 -5.94 13.49
CA PHE A 31 20.08 -4.60 13.26
C PHE A 31 19.39 -3.91 12.06
N GLU A 32 19.22 -4.59 10.95
CA GLU A 32 18.55 -4.04 9.77
C GLU A 32 17.07 -3.75 10.03
N TYR A 33 16.41 -4.61 10.81
CA TYR A 33 15.04 -4.35 11.27
C TYR A 33 15.00 -3.05 12.08
N LEU A 34 15.84 -2.87 13.10
CA LEU A 34 15.88 -1.65 13.92
C LEU A 34 16.16 -0.39 13.09
N LYS A 35 17.11 -0.48 12.16
CA LYS A 35 17.47 0.62 11.25
C LYS A 35 16.30 1.05 10.35
N ASN A 36 15.51 0.11 9.88
CA ASN A 36 14.49 0.36 8.88
C ASN A 36 13.05 0.45 9.48
N LYS A 37 12.86 0.09 10.75
CA LYS A 37 11.52 -0.05 11.35
C LYS A 37 10.65 1.21 11.23
N SER A 38 11.19 2.38 11.52
CA SER A 38 10.44 3.65 11.41
C SER A 38 9.94 3.89 10.00
N LYS A 39 10.84 3.80 9.02
CA LYS A 39 10.50 3.98 7.60
C LYS A 39 9.46 2.97 7.10
N VAL A 40 9.56 1.71 7.55
CA VAL A 40 8.64 0.65 7.14
C VAL A 40 7.30 0.77 7.86
N SER A 41 7.28 1.21 9.12
CA SER A 41 6.04 1.39 9.88
C SER A 41 5.17 2.54 9.37
N GLU A 42 5.76 3.55 8.73
CA GLU A 42 5.04 4.66 8.11
C GLU A 42 4.40 4.31 6.75
N LYS A 43 4.94 3.33 6.03
CA LYS A 43 4.46 2.96 4.68
C LYS A 43 2.95 2.65 4.61
N PRO A 44 2.35 1.88 5.54
CA PRO A 44 0.92 1.65 5.52
C PRO A 44 0.10 2.93 5.66
N ILE A 45 0.52 3.85 6.54
CA ILE A 45 -0.13 5.15 6.74
C ILE A 45 -0.12 5.95 5.44
N LEU A 46 1.06 6.11 4.84
CA LEU A 46 1.22 6.79 3.55
C LEU A 46 0.38 6.14 2.44
N SER A 47 0.19 4.82 2.48
CA SER A 47 -0.65 4.12 1.51
C SER A 47 -2.13 4.51 1.66
N TYR A 48 -2.63 4.65 2.88
CA TYR A 48 -3.99 5.15 3.13
C TYR A 48 -4.15 6.63 2.75
N GLU A 49 -3.17 7.48 3.11
CA GLU A 49 -3.18 8.89 2.75
C GLU A 49 -3.23 9.12 1.23
N ARG A 50 -2.52 8.28 0.46
CA ARG A 50 -2.53 8.33 -1.01
C ARG A 50 -3.91 8.08 -1.61
N LEU A 51 -4.80 7.33 -0.95
CA LEU A 51 -6.16 7.10 -1.42
C LEU A 51 -6.99 8.41 -1.41
N LEU A 52 -6.65 9.35 -0.52
CA LEU A 52 -7.34 10.63 -0.36
C LEU A 52 -6.71 11.74 -1.20
N THR A 53 -5.41 11.70 -1.45
CA THR A 53 -4.69 12.81 -2.09
C THR A 53 -4.71 12.75 -3.61
N LYS A 54 -4.96 13.89 -4.26
CA LYS A 54 -4.90 14.03 -5.74
C LYS A 54 -3.48 14.05 -6.32
N GLN A 55 -2.45 14.09 -5.48
CA GLN A 55 -1.06 14.41 -5.90
C GLN A 55 -0.25 13.20 -6.38
N SER A 56 -0.73 11.97 -6.24
CA SER A 56 -0.01 10.80 -6.75
C SER A 56 -0.58 10.35 -8.10
N LYS A 57 0.29 9.84 -8.99
CA LYS A 57 -0.15 9.24 -10.28
C LYS A 57 -1.23 8.17 -10.08
N ASP A 58 -1.23 7.51 -8.93
CA ASP A 58 -2.12 6.41 -8.57
C ASP A 58 -3.06 6.76 -7.39
N GLY A 59 -3.12 8.03 -6.97
CA GLY A 59 -3.86 8.45 -5.78
C GLY A 59 -5.10 9.27 -6.09
N GLY A 60 -5.93 9.46 -5.06
CA GLY A 60 -7.12 10.28 -5.15
C GLY A 60 -8.30 9.59 -5.84
N TYR A 61 -8.33 8.26 -5.84
CA TYR A 61 -9.44 7.48 -6.43
C TYR A 61 -10.81 7.92 -5.93
N VAL A 62 -10.95 8.19 -4.65
CA VAL A 62 -12.19 8.65 -4.02
C VAL A 62 -12.62 9.99 -4.62
N ASN A 63 -11.71 10.94 -4.71
CA ASN A 63 -11.97 12.25 -5.31
C ASN A 63 -12.24 12.14 -6.81
N SER A 64 -11.54 11.25 -7.52
CA SER A 64 -11.76 11.03 -8.95
C SER A 64 -13.17 10.50 -9.25
N ILE A 65 -13.71 9.60 -8.41
CA ILE A 65 -15.09 9.11 -8.54
C ILE A 65 -16.07 10.28 -8.41
N VAL A 66 -15.90 11.12 -7.38
CA VAL A 66 -16.77 12.28 -7.13
C VAL A 66 -16.69 13.30 -8.27
N ASP A 67 -15.48 13.61 -8.75
CA ASP A 67 -15.29 14.54 -9.86
C ASP A 67 -15.95 14.04 -11.15
N LYS A 68 -15.81 12.76 -11.46
CA LYS A 68 -16.47 12.15 -12.63
C LYS A 68 -17.99 12.14 -12.52
N THR A 69 -18.53 11.89 -11.32
CA THR A 69 -19.97 11.98 -11.07
C THR A 69 -20.49 13.40 -11.29
N LYS A 70 -19.77 14.42 -10.81
CA LYS A 70 -20.11 15.84 -11.05
C LYS A 70 -20.06 16.20 -12.54
N MET A 71 -19.06 15.73 -13.27
CA MET A 71 -18.95 15.95 -14.71
C MET A 71 -20.13 15.31 -15.46
N LEU A 72 -20.53 14.10 -15.10
CA LEU A 72 -21.68 13.42 -15.69
C LEU A 72 -22.97 14.22 -15.49
N GLN A 73 -23.23 14.70 -14.28
CA GLN A 73 -24.43 15.44 -13.93
C GLN A 73 -24.42 16.87 -14.51
N GLY A 74 -23.31 17.60 -14.37
CA GLY A 74 -23.27 19.02 -14.75
C GLY A 74 -22.94 19.23 -16.22
N GLN A 75 -21.87 18.62 -16.72
CA GLN A 75 -21.40 18.91 -18.07
C GLN A 75 -22.20 18.11 -19.13
N SER A 76 -22.19 16.79 -19.04
CA SER A 76 -22.80 15.97 -20.10
C SER A 76 -24.32 16.15 -20.21
N LEU A 77 -25.02 16.17 -19.09
CA LEU A 77 -26.47 16.40 -19.09
C LEU A 77 -26.80 17.85 -19.50
N GLY A 78 -26.01 18.81 -19.07
CA GLY A 78 -26.14 20.22 -19.47
C GLY A 78 -25.97 20.42 -20.97
N GLU A 79 -24.98 19.77 -21.59
CA GLU A 79 -24.77 19.81 -23.04
C GLU A 79 -25.97 19.24 -23.80
N ILE A 80 -26.51 18.08 -23.39
CA ILE A 80 -27.72 17.49 -24.00
C ILE A 80 -28.89 18.47 -23.92
N LYS A 81 -29.14 19.07 -22.75
CA LYS A 81 -30.25 20.04 -22.59
C LYS A 81 -30.07 21.26 -23.48
N ASN A 82 -28.86 21.79 -23.60
CA ASN A 82 -28.56 22.94 -24.45
C ASN A 82 -28.78 22.60 -25.94
N GLN A 83 -28.34 21.42 -26.39
CA GLN A 83 -28.59 20.97 -27.78
C GLN A 83 -30.09 20.80 -28.08
N LEU A 84 -30.82 20.19 -27.13
CA LEU A 84 -32.27 20.04 -27.26
C LEU A 84 -32.98 21.41 -27.33
N LYS A 85 -32.60 22.35 -26.49
CA LYS A 85 -33.10 23.72 -26.49
C LYS A 85 -32.88 24.39 -27.85
N THR A 86 -31.66 24.32 -28.37
CA THR A 86 -31.29 24.88 -29.68
C THR A 86 -32.11 24.24 -30.78
N LEU A 87 -32.29 22.90 -30.77
CA LEU A 87 -33.11 22.22 -31.74
C LEU A 87 -34.59 22.66 -31.69
N LYS A 88 -35.16 22.82 -30.50
CA LYS A 88 -36.51 23.34 -30.32
C LYS A 88 -36.65 24.75 -30.87
N GLU A 89 -35.73 25.64 -30.58
CA GLU A 89 -35.74 27.03 -31.10
C GLU A 89 -35.73 27.10 -32.62
N GLN A 90 -35.04 26.14 -33.27
CA GLN A 90 -34.96 26.08 -34.72
C GLN A 90 -36.18 25.45 -35.40
N THR A 91 -36.99 24.66 -34.70
CA THR A 91 -38.02 23.79 -35.32
C THR A 91 -39.44 24.01 -34.83
N LEU A 92 -39.64 24.75 -33.74
CA LEU A 92 -40.99 25.05 -33.22
C LEU A 92 -41.57 26.38 -33.75
N GLY A 93 -40.87 27.09 -34.63
CA GLY A 93 -41.40 28.24 -35.33
C GLY A 93 -42.46 27.84 -36.37
N THR A 94 -43.68 28.39 -36.22
CA THR A 94 -44.87 27.87 -36.90
C THR A 94 -44.99 28.21 -38.36
N ASP A 95 -44.23 29.18 -38.89
CA ASP A 95 -44.46 29.74 -40.18
C ASP A 95 -43.48 29.31 -41.28
N LYS A 96 -42.44 28.57 -40.92
CA LYS A 96 -41.36 28.21 -41.83
C LYS A 96 -40.80 26.81 -41.53
N HIS A 97 -40.35 26.12 -42.57
CA HIS A 97 -39.53 24.91 -42.42
C HIS A 97 -38.11 25.24 -41.93
N PRO A 98 -37.52 24.36 -41.09
CA PRO A 98 -38.07 23.09 -40.61
C PRO A 98 -39.07 23.26 -39.47
N TYR A 99 -40.19 22.51 -39.47
CA TYR A 99 -41.17 22.45 -38.41
C TYR A 99 -41.35 21.03 -37.91
N LEU A 100 -41.25 20.82 -36.58
CA LEU A 100 -41.53 19.53 -35.93
C LEU A 100 -42.61 19.67 -34.87
N SER A 101 -43.43 18.60 -34.73
CA SER A 101 -44.48 18.57 -33.71
C SER A 101 -43.90 18.69 -32.30
N PRO A 102 -44.52 19.51 -31.42
CA PRO A 102 -44.13 19.62 -30.03
C PRO A 102 -44.10 18.29 -29.25
N ASP A 103 -44.92 17.35 -29.62
CA ASP A 103 -45.05 16.05 -28.96
C ASP A 103 -43.77 15.24 -28.99
N VAL A 104 -42.99 15.36 -30.08
CA VAL A 104 -41.68 14.70 -30.21
C VAL A 104 -40.70 15.11 -29.10
N TYR A 105 -40.79 16.37 -28.69
CA TYR A 105 -39.93 16.91 -27.62
C TYR A 105 -40.42 16.54 -26.23
N ALA A 106 -41.77 16.52 -26.02
CA ALA A 106 -42.38 16.25 -24.73
C ALA A 106 -41.98 14.87 -24.17
N GLU A 107 -41.98 13.86 -25.02
CA GLU A 107 -41.58 12.48 -24.67
C GLU A 107 -40.10 12.48 -24.21
N TYR A 108 -39.20 13.06 -24.99
CA TYR A 108 -37.77 13.08 -24.67
C TYR A 108 -37.45 13.94 -23.42
N GLU A 109 -38.12 15.08 -23.24
CA GLU A 109 -38.00 15.91 -22.05
C GLU A 109 -38.43 15.15 -20.79
N SER A 110 -39.50 14.34 -20.89
CA SER A 110 -39.92 13.47 -19.78
C SER A 110 -38.81 12.47 -19.39
N VAL A 111 -38.20 11.83 -20.38
CA VAL A 111 -37.06 10.90 -20.13
C VAL A 111 -35.88 11.63 -19.53
N LEU A 112 -35.51 12.81 -20.04
CA LEU A 112 -34.42 13.63 -19.50
C LEU A 112 -34.66 14.01 -18.03
N SER A 113 -35.90 14.35 -17.66
CA SER A 113 -36.25 14.66 -16.27
C SER A 113 -36.05 13.48 -15.34
N VAL A 114 -36.41 12.25 -15.77
CA VAL A 114 -36.15 11.04 -14.99
C VAL A 114 -34.65 10.82 -14.79
N VAL A 115 -33.87 10.93 -15.87
CA VAL A 115 -32.41 10.78 -15.82
C VAL A 115 -31.81 11.82 -14.90
N GLU A 116 -32.22 13.09 -14.93
CA GLU A 116 -31.75 14.16 -14.07
C GLU A 116 -31.99 13.84 -12.59
N ASN A 117 -33.19 13.36 -12.25
CA ASN A 117 -33.52 12.98 -10.88
C ASN A 117 -32.65 11.82 -10.40
N GLN A 118 -32.43 10.81 -11.26
CA GLN A 118 -31.56 9.67 -10.95
C GLN A 118 -30.09 10.09 -10.79
N LEU A 119 -29.57 10.97 -11.62
CA LEU A 119 -28.21 11.50 -11.50
C LEU A 119 -28.04 12.35 -10.23
N THR A 120 -29.08 13.06 -9.81
CA THR A 120 -29.07 13.82 -8.56
C THR A 120 -28.99 12.88 -7.34
N ASP A 121 -29.79 11.82 -7.32
CA ASP A 121 -29.72 10.78 -6.28
C ASP A 121 -28.35 10.09 -6.28
N PHE A 122 -27.84 9.74 -7.45
CA PHE A 122 -26.51 9.14 -7.60
C PHE A 122 -25.40 10.06 -7.10
N SER A 123 -25.46 11.37 -7.40
CA SER A 123 -24.52 12.37 -6.92
C SER A 123 -24.54 12.47 -5.39
N THR A 124 -25.73 12.47 -4.79
CA THR A 124 -25.92 12.48 -3.34
C THR A 124 -25.29 11.23 -2.69
N LYS A 125 -25.63 10.06 -3.21
CA LYS A 125 -25.04 8.80 -2.72
C LYS A 125 -23.53 8.72 -2.90
N THR A 126 -22.99 9.32 -3.97
CA THR A 126 -21.55 9.41 -4.19
C THR A 126 -20.87 10.31 -3.13
N ALA A 127 -21.51 11.41 -2.73
CA ALA A 127 -21.00 12.28 -1.65
C ALA A 127 -21.06 11.58 -0.28
N GLU A 128 -22.12 10.83 -0.01
CA GLU A 128 -22.21 10.00 1.21
C GLU A 128 -21.14 8.91 1.22
N PHE A 129 -20.92 8.23 0.10
CA PHE A 129 -19.86 7.25 -0.06
C PHE A 129 -18.48 7.87 0.18
N GLN A 130 -18.20 9.04 -0.39
CA GLN A 130 -16.95 9.78 -0.12
C GLN A 130 -16.75 10.01 1.38
N THR A 131 -17.76 10.51 2.06
CA THR A 131 -17.70 10.79 3.49
C THR A 131 -17.43 9.52 4.31
N ARG A 132 -18.09 8.42 3.97
CA ARG A 132 -17.89 7.12 4.65
C ARG A 132 -16.48 6.57 4.45
N ILE A 133 -15.97 6.60 3.22
CA ILE A 133 -14.60 6.14 2.89
C ILE A 133 -13.56 7.00 3.60
N GLN A 134 -13.73 8.33 3.61
CA GLN A 134 -12.80 9.21 4.32
C GLN A 134 -12.72 8.88 5.81
N LYS A 135 -13.87 8.72 6.47
CA LYS A 135 -13.92 8.34 7.89
C LYS A 135 -13.28 6.97 8.16
N GLU A 136 -13.50 6.00 7.27
CA GLU A 136 -12.88 4.68 7.43
C GLU A 136 -11.35 4.75 7.26
N ILE A 137 -10.86 5.52 6.29
CA ILE A 137 -9.42 5.73 6.08
C ILE A 137 -8.80 6.44 7.30
N GLU A 138 -9.41 7.52 7.80
CA GLU A 138 -8.95 8.24 8.99
C GLU A 138 -8.91 7.33 10.22
N LYS A 139 -9.94 6.50 10.40
CA LYS A 139 -9.97 5.49 11.44
C LYS A 139 -8.80 4.51 11.33
N LYS A 140 -8.53 3.98 10.12
CA LYS A 140 -7.40 3.07 9.87
C LYS A 140 -6.05 3.73 10.12
N ILE A 141 -5.86 4.98 9.73
CA ILE A 141 -4.66 5.75 10.02
C ILE A 141 -4.48 5.91 11.54
N THR A 142 -5.53 6.29 12.26
CA THR A 142 -5.50 6.42 13.72
C THR A 142 -5.17 5.10 14.42
N GLU A 143 -5.78 4.00 13.99
CA GLU A 143 -5.47 2.66 14.48
C GLU A 143 -4.01 2.28 14.25
N LEU A 144 -3.46 2.57 13.08
CA LEU A 144 -2.05 2.32 12.78
C LEU A 144 -1.12 3.18 13.63
N GLN A 145 -1.42 4.46 13.78
CA GLN A 145 -0.64 5.38 14.62
C GLN A 145 -0.65 4.96 16.10
N SER A 146 -1.79 4.56 16.63
CA SER A 146 -1.90 4.09 18.01
C SER A 146 -1.16 2.77 18.26
N ASN A 147 -1.02 1.93 17.25
CA ASN A 147 -0.27 0.67 17.33
C ASN A 147 1.25 0.84 17.16
N LEU A 148 1.73 2.03 16.79
CA LEU A 148 3.17 2.34 16.75
C LEU A 148 3.75 2.58 18.15
N LEU A 149 2.92 2.91 19.13
CA LEU A 149 3.28 3.17 20.52
C LEU A 149 2.32 2.41 21.47
N PRO A 150 2.74 1.37 22.22
CA PRO A 150 4.08 0.76 22.28
C PRO A 150 4.42 -0.04 21.01
N ASP A 151 5.71 -0.20 20.73
CA ASP A 151 6.19 -0.99 19.58
C ASP A 151 5.94 -2.49 19.79
N ASN A 152 4.71 -2.90 19.55
CA ASN A 152 4.26 -4.27 19.79
C ASN A 152 5.02 -5.30 18.92
N VAL A 153 5.52 -4.89 17.75
CA VAL A 153 6.31 -5.77 16.87
C VAL A 153 7.68 -6.02 17.47
N ASN A 154 8.37 -4.96 17.92
CA ASN A 154 9.66 -5.10 18.57
C ASN A 154 9.56 -5.94 19.86
N ASN A 155 8.57 -5.65 20.68
CA ASN A 155 8.33 -6.40 21.92
C ASN A 155 8.06 -7.89 21.63
N ALA A 156 7.30 -8.21 20.58
CA ALA A 156 7.04 -9.60 20.18
C ALA A 156 8.32 -10.30 19.70
N ILE A 157 9.19 -9.60 18.96
CA ILE A 157 10.49 -10.13 18.53
C ILE A 157 11.38 -10.40 19.74
N GLU A 158 11.60 -9.40 20.58
CA GLU A 158 12.50 -9.51 21.77
C GLU A 158 12.03 -10.58 22.77
N SER A 159 10.72 -10.74 22.94
CA SER A 159 10.15 -11.75 23.84
C SER A 159 10.14 -13.17 23.30
N SER A 160 10.17 -13.33 21.98
CA SER A 160 9.98 -14.64 21.34
C SER A 160 11.25 -15.22 20.72
N PHE A 161 12.18 -14.35 20.31
CA PHE A 161 13.40 -14.75 19.61
C PHE A 161 14.63 -14.61 20.49
N GLN A 162 15.56 -15.56 20.36
CA GLN A 162 16.94 -15.35 20.76
C GLN A 162 17.64 -14.53 19.69
N ILE A 163 18.16 -13.35 20.04
CA ILE A 163 18.93 -12.52 19.13
C ILE A 163 20.37 -13.04 19.10
N GLY A 164 20.88 -13.23 17.90
CA GLY A 164 22.26 -13.66 17.67
C GLY A 164 23.28 -12.67 18.18
N LYS A 165 24.53 -13.10 18.32
CA LYS A 165 25.62 -12.25 18.75
C LYS A 165 26.11 -11.41 17.55
N GLU A 166 26.31 -10.13 17.77
CA GLU A 166 26.92 -9.23 16.78
C GLU A 166 28.37 -9.63 16.50
N TYR A 167 28.79 -9.48 15.26
CA TYR A 167 30.20 -9.62 14.88
C TYR A 167 30.99 -8.38 15.28
N SER A 168 32.22 -8.61 15.72
CA SER A 168 33.19 -7.52 15.86
C SER A 168 33.51 -6.90 14.50
N PHE A 169 33.93 -5.65 14.48
CA PHE A 169 34.38 -4.98 13.25
C PHE A 169 35.46 -5.79 12.50
N SER A 170 36.41 -6.36 13.24
CA SER A 170 37.45 -7.22 12.66
C SER A 170 36.89 -8.44 11.96
N LYS A 171 35.89 -9.09 12.56
CA LYS A 171 35.21 -10.27 11.93
C LYS A 171 34.43 -9.86 10.71
N MET A 172 33.73 -8.71 10.75
CA MET A 172 33.05 -8.19 9.57
C MET A 172 34.00 -7.88 8.42
N MET A 173 35.17 -7.33 8.70
CA MET A 173 36.21 -7.07 7.70
C MET A 173 36.79 -8.35 7.10
N GLU A 174 36.97 -9.41 7.89
CA GLU A 174 37.37 -10.72 7.42
C GLU A 174 36.38 -11.31 6.43
N ILE A 175 35.10 -11.33 6.80
CA ILE A 175 34.00 -11.80 5.94
C ILE A 175 33.88 -10.93 4.68
N ALA A 176 34.06 -9.61 4.79
CA ALA A 176 34.00 -8.72 3.64
C ALA A 176 35.13 -8.95 2.62
N ARG A 177 36.34 -9.35 3.07
CA ARG A 177 37.43 -9.74 2.16
C ARG A 177 37.07 -10.97 1.34
N GLU A 178 36.56 -12.01 2.00
CA GLU A 178 36.04 -13.19 1.31
C GLU A 178 34.86 -12.81 0.39
N GLY A 179 33.95 -11.99 0.90
CA GLY A 179 32.78 -11.51 0.16
C GLY A 179 33.17 -10.74 -1.11
N SER A 180 34.27 -9.98 -1.11
CA SER A 180 34.73 -9.28 -2.30
C SER A 180 35.05 -10.23 -3.45
N PHE A 181 35.73 -11.33 -3.15
CA PHE A 181 36.00 -12.37 -4.14
C PHE A 181 34.73 -13.09 -4.56
N ARG A 182 33.88 -13.50 -3.62
CA ARG A 182 32.62 -14.17 -3.93
C ARG A 182 31.74 -13.35 -4.87
N TYR A 183 31.65 -12.04 -4.65
CA TYR A 183 30.80 -11.15 -5.42
C TYR A 183 31.37 -10.84 -6.82
N SER A 184 32.71 -10.83 -6.98
CA SER A 184 33.31 -10.75 -8.31
C SER A 184 33.02 -12.00 -9.18
N GLU A 185 32.84 -13.15 -8.55
CA GLU A 185 32.54 -14.43 -9.21
C GLU A 185 31.03 -14.79 -9.15
N GLU A 186 30.18 -13.83 -8.77
CA GLU A 186 28.70 -14.01 -8.66
C GLU A 186 28.29 -15.19 -7.75
N ILE A 187 29.07 -15.48 -6.69
CA ILE A 187 28.81 -16.56 -5.75
C ILE A 187 27.85 -16.10 -4.65
N PRO A 188 26.65 -16.72 -4.51
CA PRO A 188 25.69 -16.36 -3.47
C PRO A 188 26.19 -16.69 -2.06
N PRO A 189 25.56 -16.09 -1.00
CA PRO A 189 24.40 -15.19 -1.06
C PRO A 189 24.80 -13.73 -1.25
N GLY A 190 23.87 -12.91 -1.78
CA GLY A 190 23.90 -11.45 -1.71
C GLY A 190 24.78 -10.73 -2.73
N TYR A 191 25.31 -11.40 -3.76
CA TYR A 191 26.17 -10.73 -4.75
C TYR A 191 25.46 -9.63 -5.56
N GLU A 192 24.14 -9.73 -5.75
CA GLU A 192 23.34 -8.69 -6.41
C GLU A 192 23.36 -7.37 -5.63
N ASP A 193 23.37 -7.42 -4.31
CA ASP A 193 23.50 -6.25 -3.44
C ASP A 193 24.80 -5.44 -3.67
N GLY A 194 25.81 -6.11 -4.19
CA GLY A 194 27.09 -5.49 -4.56
C GLY A 194 26.96 -4.44 -5.64
N LYS A 195 25.90 -4.46 -6.45
CA LYS A 195 25.63 -3.51 -7.54
C LYS A 195 24.97 -2.22 -7.02
N GLU A 196 24.24 -2.28 -5.93
CA GLU A 196 23.39 -1.19 -5.42
C GLU A 196 23.91 -0.57 -4.11
N LYS A 197 24.57 -1.37 -3.26
CA LYS A 197 25.00 -0.98 -1.92
C LYS A 197 26.52 -0.70 -1.87
N THR A 198 26.93 0.16 -0.97
CA THR A 198 28.35 0.53 -0.77
C THR A 198 28.87 0.13 0.61
N GLY A 199 30.20 0.02 0.75
CA GLY A 199 30.84 -0.32 2.01
C GLY A 199 30.47 -1.71 2.53
N LEU A 200 30.38 -1.88 3.85
CA LEU A 200 30.03 -3.14 4.48
C LEU A 200 28.56 -3.52 4.28
N GLN A 201 27.70 -2.58 3.94
CA GLN A 201 26.26 -2.84 3.76
C GLN A 201 25.99 -3.82 2.60
N LYS A 202 26.85 -3.87 1.59
CA LYS A 202 26.72 -4.81 0.46
C LYS A 202 26.91 -6.27 0.87
N TYR A 203 27.51 -6.52 2.02
CA TYR A 203 27.77 -7.88 2.53
C TYR A 203 26.76 -8.33 3.60
N GLY A 204 25.61 -7.63 3.72
CA GLY A 204 24.58 -7.93 4.71
C GLY A 204 24.14 -9.39 4.70
N ASP A 205 23.78 -9.92 3.54
CA ASP A 205 23.36 -11.31 3.37
C ASP A 205 24.47 -12.31 3.72
N LEU A 206 25.71 -11.97 3.41
CA LEU A 206 26.85 -12.80 3.77
C LEU A 206 27.10 -12.80 5.28
N PHE A 207 26.85 -11.69 5.97
CA PHE A 207 26.89 -11.66 7.43
C PHE A 207 25.78 -12.52 8.04
N VAL A 208 24.55 -12.42 7.51
CA VAL A 208 23.42 -13.27 7.92
C VAL A 208 23.76 -14.74 7.74
N TRP A 209 24.27 -15.12 6.58
CA TRP A 209 24.66 -16.51 6.27
C TRP A 209 25.72 -17.04 7.26
N ASN A 210 26.78 -16.27 7.49
CA ASN A 210 27.84 -16.67 8.42
C ASN A 210 27.29 -16.78 9.85
N GLN A 211 26.43 -15.88 10.30
CA GLN A 211 25.81 -15.95 11.63
C GLN A 211 24.94 -17.21 11.80
N ILE A 212 24.21 -17.63 10.75
CA ILE A 212 23.44 -18.90 10.76
C ILE A 212 24.39 -20.09 10.91
N LEU A 213 25.45 -20.14 10.10
CA LEU A 213 26.41 -21.25 10.15
C LEU A 213 27.12 -21.32 11.51
N ASP A 214 27.54 -20.19 12.07
CA ASP A 214 28.19 -20.13 13.38
C ASP A 214 27.23 -20.56 14.49
N CYS A 215 25.97 -20.18 14.41
CA CYS A 215 24.95 -20.61 15.36
C CYS A 215 24.68 -22.13 15.26
N ALA A 216 24.59 -22.67 14.05
CA ALA A 216 24.39 -24.11 13.83
C ALA A 216 25.56 -24.92 14.39
N LYS A 217 26.80 -24.51 14.09
CA LYS A 217 28.03 -25.12 14.64
C LYS A 217 28.08 -25.07 16.17
N SER A 218 27.77 -23.90 16.73
CA SER A 218 27.81 -23.69 18.18
C SER A 218 26.77 -24.51 18.94
N LYS A 219 25.57 -24.62 18.39
CA LYS A 219 24.45 -25.36 19.01
C LYS A 219 24.44 -26.84 18.65
N GLN A 220 25.19 -27.27 17.65
CA GLN A 220 25.20 -28.62 17.10
C GLN A 220 23.76 -29.09 16.75
N LYS A 221 22.98 -28.24 16.10
CA LYS A 221 21.58 -28.48 15.72
C LYS A 221 21.32 -28.01 14.30
N ASP A 222 20.37 -28.68 13.67
CA ASP A 222 19.83 -28.26 12.39
C ASP A 222 18.97 -27.01 12.55
N PHE A 223 18.99 -26.14 11.53
CA PHE A 223 18.21 -24.91 11.46
C PHE A 223 17.31 -24.93 10.23
N ILE A 224 16.10 -24.45 10.40
CA ILE A 224 15.20 -24.12 9.29
C ILE A 224 15.27 -22.61 9.09
N PHE A 225 15.76 -22.18 7.93
CA PHE A 225 15.79 -20.79 7.53
C PHE A 225 14.47 -20.43 6.84
N VAL A 226 13.78 -19.41 7.37
CA VAL A 226 12.51 -18.94 6.82
C VAL A 226 12.73 -17.54 6.26
N THR A 227 12.44 -17.37 4.97
CA THR A 227 12.54 -16.09 4.26
C THR A 227 11.39 -15.94 3.27
N ASN A 228 11.02 -14.70 2.96
CA ASN A 228 10.14 -14.35 1.85
C ASN A 228 10.92 -13.84 0.62
N ASP A 229 12.24 -13.86 0.70
CA ASP A 229 13.09 -13.52 -0.43
C ASP A 229 13.04 -14.63 -1.49
N VAL A 230 12.70 -14.26 -2.73
CA VAL A 230 12.49 -15.18 -3.86
C VAL A 230 13.58 -14.94 -4.89
#